data_01a89adde86368748071cd428b653ff9
#
_entry.id   01a89adde86368748071cd428b653ff9
#
_cell.length_a   1.000
_cell.length_b   1.000
_cell.length_c   1.000
_cell.angle_alpha   90.00
_cell.angle_beta   90.00
_cell.angle_gamma   90.00
#
_symmetry.space_group_name_H-M   'P 1'
#
loop_
_entity.id
_entity.type
_entity.pdbx_description
1 polymer ?
#
loop_
_entity_poly.entity_id
_entity_poly.type
_entity_poly.pdbx_seq_one_letter_code
_entity_poly.pdbx_strand_id
1 'polypeptide(L)'
;MGIGNRIKELRNKKKLTQAELGAMVGLTYIQIGRYEIGKSVPSSDVLQKLAPALDTTSDYLINGSQDEAIAAQLTDRELLKQFKEVELLSPEDKHLVKTFIDAFLTKRHIQELVK
;
A
#
# COMPACT_ATOMS: atom_id res chain seq x y z
N MET A 1 9.35 2.21 -2.64
CA MET A 1 8.57 2.28 -3.89
C MET A 1 7.84 3.60 -3.97
N GLY A 2 7.92 4.29 -5.10
CA GLY A 2 7.29 5.58 -5.27
C GLY A 2 5.93 5.51 -5.95
N ILE A 3 5.33 6.70 -6.12
CA ILE A 3 4.05 6.86 -6.81
C ILE A 3 4.07 6.19 -8.20
N GLY A 4 5.15 6.38 -8.95
CA GLY A 4 5.28 5.84 -10.30
C GLY A 4 5.16 4.33 -10.36
N ASN A 5 5.79 3.62 -9.44
CA ASN A 5 5.70 2.17 -9.35
C ASN A 5 4.28 1.71 -9.07
N ARG A 6 3.57 2.40 -8.18
CA ARG A 6 2.18 2.07 -7.85
C ARG A 6 1.25 2.30 -9.03
N ILE A 7 1.46 3.39 -9.77
CA ILE A 7 0.69 3.66 -11.00
C ILE A 7 0.92 2.52 -12.01
N LYS A 8 2.16 2.14 -12.22
CA LYS A 8 2.52 1.08 -13.17
C LYS A 8 1.92 -0.26 -12.79
N GLU A 9 2.01 -0.64 -11.51
CA GLU A 9 1.46 -1.90 -11.02
C GLU A 9 -0.05 -1.98 -11.21
N LEU A 10 -0.77 -0.93 -10.84
CA LEU A 10 -2.23 -0.89 -10.98
C LEU A 10 -2.66 -0.87 -12.43
N ARG A 11 -1.93 -0.14 -13.27
CA ARG A 11 -2.17 -0.13 -14.73
C ARG A 11 -2.03 -1.53 -15.30
N ASN A 12 -0.95 -2.22 -14.94
CA ASN A 12 -0.69 -3.59 -15.43
C ASN A 12 -1.73 -4.59 -14.93
N LYS A 13 -2.19 -4.45 -13.70
CA LYS A 13 -3.27 -5.29 -13.16
C LYS A 13 -4.56 -5.15 -13.97
N LYS A 14 -4.83 -3.96 -14.45
CA LYS A 14 -5.99 -3.69 -15.29
C LYS A 14 -5.75 -3.99 -16.76
N LYS A 15 -4.53 -4.40 -17.10
CA LYS A 15 -4.13 -4.70 -18.50
C LYS A 15 -4.30 -3.49 -19.43
N LEU A 16 -4.05 -2.30 -18.89
CA LEU A 16 -4.10 -1.06 -19.66
C LEU A 16 -2.71 -0.71 -20.18
N THR A 17 -2.64 -0.18 -21.39
CA THR A 17 -1.42 0.44 -21.91
C THR A 17 -1.29 1.84 -21.32
N GLN A 18 -0.09 2.42 -21.43
CA GLN A 18 0.13 3.82 -21.01
C GLN A 18 -0.78 4.76 -21.80
N ALA A 19 -0.99 4.50 -23.09
CA ALA A 19 -1.87 5.31 -23.94
C ALA A 19 -3.33 5.19 -23.50
N GLU A 20 -3.79 3.99 -23.17
CA GLU A 20 -5.15 3.76 -22.69
C GLU A 20 -5.41 4.46 -21.38
N LEU A 21 -4.50 4.36 -20.42
CA LEU A 21 -4.63 5.07 -19.14
C LEU A 21 -4.62 6.59 -19.38
N GLY A 22 -3.71 7.08 -20.22
CA GLY A 22 -3.65 8.49 -20.56
C GLY A 22 -4.96 9.01 -21.13
N ALA A 23 -5.57 8.26 -22.06
CA ALA A 23 -6.85 8.62 -22.65
C ALA A 23 -7.97 8.75 -21.59
N MET A 24 -7.96 7.89 -20.58
CA MET A 24 -8.96 7.91 -19.52
C MET A 24 -8.86 9.17 -18.63
N VAL A 25 -7.69 9.74 -18.51
CA VAL A 25 -7.44 10.88 -17.61
C VAL A 25 -7.04 12.16 -18.34
N GLY A 26 -7.11 12.16 -19.68
CA GLY A 26 -6.81 13.35 -20.49
C GLY A 26 -5.32 13.67 -20.59
N LEU A 27 -4.46 12.65 -20.51
CA LEU A 27 -3.01 12.79 -20.60
C LEU A 27 -2.46 11.97 -21.75
N THR A 28 -1.21 12.28 -22.16
CA THR A 28 -0.52 11.50 -23.18
C THR A 28 0.19 10.30 -22.55
N TYR A 29 0.50 9.28 -23.39
CA TYR A 29 1.29 8.14 -22.91
C TYR A 29 2.69 8.57 -22.44
N ILE A 30 3.24 9.65 -23.00
CA ILE A 30 4.54 10.19 -22.60
C ILE A 30 4.48 10.69 -21.15
N GLN A 31 3.42 11.40 -20.79
CA GLN A 31 3.23 11.89 -19.42
C GLN A 31 3.06 10.74 -18.44
N ILE A 32 2.27 9.73 -18.79
CA ILE A 32 2.11 8.54 -17.97
C ILE A 32 3.47 7.86 -17.77
N GLY A 33 4.23 7.69 -18.86
CA GLY A 33 5.56 7.09 -18.79
C GLY A 33 6.51 7.83 -17.87
N ARG A 34 6.49 9.17 -17.90
CA ARG A 34 7.32 10.00 -17.01
C ARG A 34 6.97 9.82 -15.54
N TYR A 35 5.67 9.71 -15.23
CA TYR A 35 5.23 9.42 -13.87
C TYR A 35 5.72 8.05 -13.41
N GLU A 36 5.61 7.04 -14.26
CA GLU A 36 5.98 5.66 -13.92
C GLU A 36 7.47 5.49 -13.63
N ILE A 37 8.33 6.24 -14.32
CA ILE A 37 9.79 6.16 -14.09
C ILE A 37 10.31 7.21 -13.11
N GLY A 38 9.43 8.03 -12.55
CA GLY A 38 9.80 9.02 -11.53
C GLY A 38 10.40 10.32 -12.06
N LYS A 39 10.35 10.58 -13.37
CA LYS A 39 10.83 11.84 -13.95
C LYS A 39 9.92 13.02 -13.64
N SER A 40 8.65 12.76 -13.40
CA SER A 40 7.67 13.77 -13.03
C SER A 40 6.78 13.22 -11.92
N VAL A 41 6.24 14.13 -11.09
CA VAL A 41 5.31 13.77 -10.02
C VAL A 41 3.93 14.29 -10.41
N PRO A 42 2.87 13.44 -10.37
CA PRO A 42 1.52 13.91 -10.67
C PRO A 42 1.07 14.98 -9.69
N SER A 43 0.39 16.02 -10.20
CA SER A 43 -0.25 17.01 -9.36
C SER A 43 -1.46 16.42 -8.63
N SER A 44 -1.98 17.12 -7.63
CA SER A 44 -3.21 16.72 -6.95
C SER A 44 -4.37 16.49 -7.90
N ASP A 45 -4.54 17.37 -8.88
CA ASP A 45 -5.61 17.25 -9.88
C ASP A 45 -5.47 15.98 -10.71
N VAL A 46 -4.24 15.66 -11.12
CA VAL A 46 -3.95 14.45 -11.88
C VAL A 46 -4.18 13.20 -11.02
N LEU A 47 -3.76 13.23 -9.77
CA LEU A 47 -3.98 12.11 -8.84
C LEU A 47 -5.46 11.83 -8.64
N GLN A 48 -6.29 12.87 -8.54
CA GLN A 48 -7.73 12.73 -8.40
C GLN A 48 -8.38 12.09 -9.62
N LYS A 49 -7.78 12.22 -10.80
CA LYS A 49 -8.23 11.56 -12.03
C LYS A 49 -7.68 10.15 -12.15
N LEU A 50 -6.42 9.94 -11.78
CA LEU A 50 -5.77 8.62 -11.85
C LEU A 50 -6.39 7.63 -10.87
N ALA A 51 -6.74 8.07 -9.68
CA ALA A 51 -7.24 7.18 -8.64
C ALA A 51 -8.49 6.40 -9.08
N PRO A 52 -9.57 7.04 -9.57
CA PRO A 52 -10.74 6.29 -10.04
C PRO A 52 -10.42 5.44 -11.28
N ALA A 53 -9.58 5.93 -12.18
CA ALA A 53 -9.20 5.19 -13.39
C ALA A 53 -8.47 3.88 -13.05
N LEU A 54 -7.75 3.86 -11.93
CA LEU A 54 -7.00 2.71 -11.45
C LEU A 54 -7.71 1.95 -10.33
N ASP A 55 -8.96 2.28 -10.03
CA ASP A 55 -9.76 1.68 -8.93
C ASP A 55 -9.05 1.76 -7.58
N THR A 56 -8.48 2.92 -7.28
CA THR A 56 -7.76 3.13 -6.03
C THR A 56 -8.06 4.52 -5.46
N THR A 57 -7.30 4.94 -4.47
CA THR A 57 -7.41 6.26 -3.85
C THR A 57 -6.13 7.06 -4.08
N SER A 58 -6.22 8.39 -4.02
CA SER A 58 -5.06 9.26 -4.09
C SER A 58 -4.08 8.96 -2.95
N ASP A 59 -4.61 8.68 -1.76
CA ASP A 59 -3.79 8.34 -0.59
C ASP A 59 -2.93 7.09 -0.85
N TYR A 60 -3.51 6.04 -1.43
CA TYR A 60 -2.75 4.84 -1.79
C TYR A 60 -1.64 5.15 -2.79
N LEU A 61 -1.94 5.96 -3.81
CA LEU A 61 -0.93 6.32 -4.82
C LEU A 61 0.25 7.08 -4.20
N ILE A 62 -0.01 7.95 -3.24
CA ILE A 62 1.01 8.78 -2.59
C ILE A 62 1.80 7.99 -1.55
N ASN A 63 1.11 7.31 -0.66
CA ASN A 63 1.70 6.72 0.55
C ASN A 63 1.84 5.20 0.52
N GLY A 64 1.18 4.53 -0.42
CA GLY A 64 1.06 3.09 -0.42
C GLY A 64 0.09 2.63 0.67
N SER A 65 -0.05 1.32 0.85
CA SER A 65 -0.86 0.78 1.93
C SER A 65 -0.08 0.83 3.24
N GLN A 66 -0.81 0.88 4.36
CA GLN A 66 -0.18 0.74 5.69
C GLN A 66 0.53 -0.61 5.81
N ASP A 67 -0.04 -1.63 5.19
CA ASP A 67 0.54 -2.97 5.18
C ASP A 67 1.90 -2.99 4.48
N GLU A 68 2.05 -2.27 3.37
CA GLU A 68 3.34 -2.13 2.68
C GLU A 68 4.37 -1.40 3.54
N ALA A 69 3.96 -0.34 4.23
CA ALA A 69 4.84 0.41 5.12
C ALA A 69 5.31 -0.45 6.29
N ILE A 70 4.40 -1.23 6.88
CA ILE A 70 4.74 -2.18 7.95
C ILE A 70 5.66 -3.27 7.41
N ALA A 71 5.35 -3.84 6.26
CA ALA A 71 6.17 -4.87 5.62
C ALA A 71 7.60 -4.39 5.34
N ALA A 72 7.76 -3.13 4.94
CA ALA A 72 9.07 -2.56 4.69
C ALA A 72 9.93 -2.44 5.95
N GLN A 73 9.30 -2.34 7.12
CA GLN A 73 9.98 -2.26 8.41
C GLN A 73 10.24 -3.62 9.04
N LEU A 74 9.49 -4.65 8.65
CA LEU A 74 9.64 -5.98 9.20
C LEU A 74 10.77 -6.74 8.49
N THR A 75 11.72 -7.21 9.28
CA THR A 75 12.84 -8.03 8.77
C THR A 75 12.57 -9.52 8.90
N ASP A 76 11.64 -9.93 9.75
CA ASP A 76 11.28 -11.32 9.96
C ASP A 76 10.21 -11.74 8.96
N ARG A 77 10.61 -12.56 7.99
CA ARG A 77 9.71 -13.01 6.92
C ARG A 77 8.60 -13.92 7.41
N GLU A 78 8.89 -14.73 8.42
CA GLU A 78 7.91 -15.63 9.02
C GLU A 78 6.82 -14.85 9.73
N LEU A 79 7.21 -13.85 10.52
CA LEU A 79 6.27 -12.97 11.20
C LEU A 79 5.41 -12.19 10.19
N LEU A 80 6.01 -11.70 9.11
CA LEU A 80 5.28 -11.01 8.05
C LEU A 80 4.23 -11.93 7.41
N LYS A 81 4.58 -13.18 7.15
CA LYS A 81 3.66 -14.17 6.61
C LYS A 81 2.48 -14.42 7.56
N GLN A 82 2.75 -14.54 8.84
CA GLN A 82 1.72 -14.70 9.87
C GLN A 82 0.79 -13.49 9.92
N PHE A 83 1.33 -12.28 9.79
CA PHE A 83 0.54 -11.04 9.73
C PHE A 83 -0.44 -11.06 8.57
N LYS A 84 0.01 -11.49 7.40
CA LYS A 84 -0.84 -11.58 6.20
C LYS A 84 -1.96 -12.59 6.38
N GLU A 85 -1.69 -13.71 7.03
CA GLU A 85 -2.69 -14.73 7.33
C GLU A 85 -3.74 -14.19 8.32
N VAL A 86 -3.30 -13.43 9.32
CA VAL A 86 -4.21 -12.82 10.30
C VAL A 86 -5.18 -11.85 9.62
N GLU A 87 -4.72 -11.11 8.61
CA GLU A 87 -5.57 -10.17 7.87
C GLU A 87 -6.76 -10.87 7.18
N LEU A 88 -6.61 -12.15 6.86
CA LEU A 88 -7.65 -12.93 6.19
C LEU A 88 -8.66 -13.56 7.15
N LEU A 89 -8.44 -13.44 8.46
CA LEU A 89 -9.32 -13.99 9.47
C LEU A 89 -10.62 -13.19 9.60
N SER A 90 -11.63 -13.81 10.20
CA SER A 90 -12.87 -13.12 10.54
C SER A 90 -12.61 -11.99 11.54
N PRO A 91 -13.48 -10.98 11.64
CA PRO A 91 -13.30 -9.91 12.63
C PRO A 91 -13.20 -10.41 14.07
N GLU A 92 -13.94 -11.48 14.39
CA GLU A 92 -13.90 -12.09 15.72
C GLU A 92 -12.53 -12.70 16.03
N ASP A 93 -12.01 -13.48 15.08
CA ASP A 93 -10.69 -14.10 15.21
C ASP A 93 -9.56 -13.06 15.25
N LYS A 94 -9.66 -12.01 14.43
CA LYS A 94 -8.71 -10.89 14.47
C LYS A 94 -8.68 -10.23 15.86
N HIS A 95 -9.86 -10.05 16.46
CA HIS A 95 -9.96 -9.46 17.79
C HIS A 95 -9.25 -10.32 18.84
N LEU A 96 -9.43 -11.63 18.79
CA LEU A 96 -8.75 -12.57 19.67
C LEU A 96 -7.23 -12.48 19.53
N VAL A 97 -6.73 -12.44 18.30
CA VAL A 97 -5.30 -12.32 18.03
C VAL A 97 -4.75 -11.00 18.57
N LYS A 98 -5.45 -9.89 18.34
CA LYS A 98 -5.06 -8.57 18.85
C LYS A 98 -5.00 -8.55 20.37
N THR A 99 -5.99 -9.13 21.04
CA THR A 99 -6.03 -9.24 22.50
C THR A 99 -4.83 -10.03 23.01
N PHE A 100 -4.51 -11.14 22.36
CA PHE A 100 -3.35 -11.96 22.72
C PHE A 100 -2.04 -11.20 22.57
N ILE A 101 -1.86 -10.51 21.46
CA ILE A 101 -0.67 -9.70 21.21
C ILE A 101 -0.53 -8.59 22.25
N ASP A 102 -1.62 -7.88 22.55
CA ASP A 102 -1.64 -6.81 23.55
C ASP A 102 -1.25 -7.33 24.92
N ALA A 103 -1.78 -8.49 25.32
CA ALA A 103 -1.45 -9.12 26.59
C ALA A 103 0.03 -9.47 26.67
N PHE A 104 0.57 -10.04 25.59
CA PHE A 104 1.98 -10.41 25.52
C PHE A 104 2.90 -9.20 25.61
N LEU A 105 2.58 -8.14 24.88
CA LEU A 105 3.37 -6.89 24.87
C LEU A 105 3.31 -6.20 26.23
N THR A 106 2.14 -6.21 26.88
CA THR A 106 1.98 -5.66 28.24
C THR A 106 2.87 -6.41 29.23
N LYS A 107 2.88 -7.74 29.14
CA LYS A 107 3.76 -8.57 29.97
C LYS A 107 5.24 -8.19 29.80
N ARG A 108 5.68 -7.99 28.56
CA ARG A 108 7.05 -7.57 28.27
C ARG A 108 7.38 -6.22 28.89
N HIS A 109 6.48 -5.25 28.78
CA HIS A 109 6.66 -3.93 29.36
C HIS A 109 6.79 -3.98 30.87
N ILE A 110 5.97 -4.79 31.55
CA ILE A 110 6.05 -4.98 32.99
C ILE A 110 7.40 -5.57 33.39
N GLN A 111 7.88 -6.58 32.67
CA GLN A 111 9.18 -7.21 32.91
C GLN A 111 10.33 -6.21 32.77
N GLU A 112 10.26 -5.32 31.81
CA GLU A 112 11.27 -4.28 31.59
C GLU A 112 11.29 -3.25 32.73
N LEU A 113 10.12 -2.95 33.30
CA LEU A 113 10.00 -2.00 34.39
C LEU A 113 10.52 -2.54 35.73
N VAL A 114 10.58 -3.85 35.91
CA VAL A 114 10.98 -4.53 37.15
C VAL A 114 12.47 -4.83 37.18
N LYS A 115 13.19 -4.62 36.13
CA LYS A 115 14.65 -4.85 36.08
C LYS A 115 15.41 -3.85 36.91
#